data_c41d7a80be9e742c62c2510ee05ea67a
#
_entry.id   c41d7a80be9e742c62c2510ee05ea67a
#
_cell.length_a   1.000
_cell.length_b   1.000
_cell.length_c   1.000
_cell.angle_alpha   90.00
_cell.angle_beta   90.00
_cell.angle_gamma   90.00
#
_symmetry.space_group_name_H-M   'P 1'
#
loop_
_entity.id
_entity.type
_entity.pdbx_description
1 polymer ?
#
loop_
_entity_poly.entity_id
_entity_poly.type
_entity_poly.pdbx_seq_one_letter_code
_entity_poly.pdbx_strand_id
1 'polypeptide(L)'
;MPWEAVGVMALKLEFVKAARAAGGSVAAACRTFGISRQTGHKWLRRFEAMGYDGLAEQSRRPVSTTGGTSAGLVQEVLALRARRPRWGAKTIVGVLKRKHGPATPSVSTVTRVLRRYGHLQPRRAPVRVWAVEGKAHVEVHACNDLWTIDFKGWWLARSRERCEPLTVRDAFSKLVLATALVPTTSGAVVRRHLVRLFRRHGVPRAIWVDNGTPWICMRSRGGLTQLSAWLVALGIEVHRSRVGCPQDNGGHERMHRDLAVLEATPAATRRAQQRMCDRWRVEFNHVRPHQALGGRTPAEVYKVRDPQVMRERLPTYPPSWTTRRVRADGRISLQGDTVFISTAVAGRVIGLEHLRGLQWRAHYFRVDLGIVEIAPRPD
;
A
#
# COMPACT_ATOMS: atom_id res chain seq x y z
N MET A 1 14.32 -43.37 41.55
CA MET A 1 13.20 -42.79 42.31
C MET A 1 12.61 -41.69 41.47
N PRO A 2 11.40 -41.81 40.95
CA PRO A 2 10.75 -40.66 40.28
C PRO A 2 10.38 -39.64 41.34
N TRP A 3 10.74 -38.41 41.14
CA TRP A 3 10.34 -37.29 41.96
C TRP A 3 8.85 -37.06 41.75
N GLU A 4 8.02 -37.29 42.78
CA GLU A 4 6.63 -36.89 42.76
C GLU A 4 6.60 -35.36 42.79
N ALA A 5 6.08 -34.73 41.74
CA ALA A 5 5.82 -33.31 41.69
C ALA A 5 4.65 -33.03 42.65
N VAL A 6 4.96 -32.71 43.88
CA VAL A 6 3.96 -32.24 44.86
C VAL A 6 3.38 -30.97 44.36
N GLY A 7 2.10 -30.95 44.02
CA GLY A 7 1.42 -29.76 43.51
C GLY A 7 1.47 -28.61 44.53
N VAL A 8 1.61 -27.34 44.07
CA VAL A 8 1.70 -26.15 44.91
C VAL A 8 0.58 -26.05 45.97
N MET A 9 -0.62 -26.58 45.67
CA MET A 9 -1.74 -26.64 46.58
C MET A 9 -1.48 -27.61 47.76
N ALA A 10 -0.87 -28.78 47.47
CA ALA A 10 -0.51 -29.78 48.46
C ALA A 10 0.57 -29.23 49.43
N LEU A 11 1.60 -28.53 48.90
CA LEU A 11 2.63 -27.88 49.69
C LEU A 11 2.05 -26.80 50.62
N LYS A 12 1.06 -26.04 50.16
CA LYS A 12 0.36 -25.04 51.00
C LYS A 12 -0.45 -25.70 52.11
N LEU A 13 -1.09 -26.86 51.81
CA LEU A 13 -1.83 -27.62 52.81
C LEU A 13 -0.89 -28.19 53.88
N GLU A 14 0.27 -28.74 53.48
CA GLU A 14 1.28 -29.26 54.41
C GLU A 14 1.86 -28.13 55.29
N PHE A 15 2.11 -26.95 54.71
CA PHE A 15 2.49 -25.74 55.50
C PHE A 15 1.44 -25.45 56.56
N VAL A 16 0.14 -25.41 56.18
CA VAL A 16 -0.95 -25.13 57.14
C VAL A 16 -1.01 -26.19 58.24
N LYS A 17 -0.88 -27.48 57.90
CA LYS A 17 -0.83 -28.58 58.89
C LYS A 17 0.36 -28.42 59.85
N ALA A 18 1.55 -28.15 59.32
CA ALA A 18 2.76 -27.92 60.14
C ALA A 18 2.65 -26.71 61.06
N ALA A 19 2.05 -25.62 60.58
CA ALA A 19 1.86 -24.42 61.38
C ALA A 19 0.80 -24.55 62.49
N ARG A 20 -0.16 -25.52 62.35
CA ARG A 20 -1.25 -25.80 63.31
C ARG A 20 -1.00 -26.99 64.19
N ALA A 21 0.07 -27.75 63.99
CA ALA A 21 0.39 -28.91 64.84
C ALA A 21 0.58 -28.47 66.31
N ALA A 22 0.30 -29.39 67.23
CA ALA A 22 0.48 -29.14 68.68
C ALA A 22 1.94 -28.74 68.94
N GLY A 23 2.13 -27.51 69.52
CA GLY A 23 3.46 -26.90 69.71
C GLY A 23 4.05 -26.26 68.44
N GLY A 24 3.30 -26.22 67.33
CA GLY A 24 3.76 -25.62 66.05
C GLY A 24 3.93 -24.11 66.12
N SER A 25 5.06 -23.62 65.57
CA SER A 25 5.30 -22.20 65.40
C SER A 25 5.22 -21.81 63.93
N VAL A 26 4.38 -20.83 63.63
CA VAL A 26 4.25 -20.27 62.26
C VAL A 26 5.61 -19.83 61.73
N ALA A 27 6.46 -19.26 62.62
CA ALA A 27 7.80 -18.84 62.20
C ALA A 27 8.71 -20.03 61.87
N ALA A 28 8.59 -21.15 62.58
CA ALA A 28 9.34 -22.37 62.25
C ALA A 28 8.84 -23.01 60.94
N ALA A 29 7.53 -23.13 60.76
CA ALA A 29 6.95 -23.62 59.50
C ALA A 29 7.36 -22.74 58.32
N CYS A 30 7.34 -21.43 58.42
CA CYS A 30 7.79 -20.55 57.36
C CYS A 30 9.27 -20.77 56.98
N ARG A 31 10.14 -21.03 57.92
CA ARG A 31 11.55 -21.39 57.67
C ARG A 31 11.66 -22.70 56.89
N THR A 32 10.96 -23.72 57.36
CA THR A 32 10.96 -25.08 56.73
C THR A 32 10.48 -25.02 55.27
N PHE A 33 9.44 -24.22 54.98
CA PHE A 33 8.86 -24.15 53.64
C PHE A 33 9.47 -22.99 52.81
N GLY A 34 10.48 -22.28 53.28
CA GLY A 34 11.19 -21.20 52.55
C GLY A 34 10.29 -20.02 52.19
N ILE A 35 9.27 -19.70 53.00
CA ILE A 35 8.33 -18.60 52.76
C ILE A 35 8.45 -17.50 53.80
N SER A 36 8.08 -16.26 53.47
CA SER A 36 8.04 -15.15 54.43
C SER A 36 6.92 -15.38 55.49
N ARG A 37 7.08 -14.86 56.68
CA ARG A 37 6.04 -14.85 57.73
C ARG A 37 4.73 -14.24 57.23
N GLN A 38 4.81 -13.18 56.44
CA GLN A 38 3.66 -12.50 55.84
C GLN A 38 2.91 -13.44 54.89
N THR A 39 3.63 -14.21 54.08
CA THR A 39 3.06 -15.23 53.19
C THR A 39 2.43 -16.36 54.00
N GLY A 40 3.06 -16.83 55.07
CA GLY A 40 2.53 -17.83 55.95
C GLY A 40 1.21 -17.42 56.61
N HIS A 41 1.16 -16.23 57.23
CA HIS A 41 -0.08 -15.69 57.81
C HIS A 41 -1.19 -15.44 56.77
N LYS A 42 -0.83 -15.10 55.51
CA LYS A 42 -1.80 -14.99 54.41
C LYS A 42 -2.48 -16.32 54.15
N TRP A 43 -1.72 -17.40 54.06
CA TRP A 43 -2.27 -18.72 53.75
C TRP A 43 -3.07 -19.31 54.96
N LEU A 44 -2.63 -19.08 56.18
CA LEU A 44 -3.39 -19.47 57.37
C LEU A 44 -4.74 -18.79 57.43
N ARG A 45 -4.80 -17.46 57.29
CA ARG A 45 -6.06 -16.70 57.28
C ARG A 45 -7.03 -17.15 56.22
N ARG A 46 -6.49 -17.46 54.98
CA ARG A 46 -7.32 -17.93 53.88
C ARG A 46 -7.86 -19.30 54.11
N PHE A 47 -7.06 -20.20 54.68
CA PHE A 47 -7.51 -21.54 55.06
C PHE A 47 -8.55 -21.49 56.18
N GLU A 48 -8.41 -20.61 57.15
CA GLU A 48 -9.39 -20.36 58.22
C GLU A 48 -10.75 -19.89 57.69
N ALA A 49 -10.71 -18.99 56.70
CA ALA A 49 -11.92 -18.39 56.14
C ALA A 49 -12.64 -19.31 55.15
N MET A 50 -11.92 -20.11 54.35
CA MET A 50 -12.48 -20.84 53.19
C MET A 50 -12.01 -22.31 53.10
N GLY A 51 -11.35 -22.87 54.13
CA GLY A 51 -10.82 -24.22 54.08
C GLY A 51 -9.79 -24.44 52.95
N TYR A 52 -9.81 -25.63 52.38
CA TYR A 52 -8.89 -26.03 51.32
C TYR A 52 -8.96 -25.10 50.09
N ASP A 53 -10.15 -24.60 49.73
CA ASP A 53 -10.35 -23.68 48.56
C ASP A 53 -9.64 -22.34 48.78
N GLY A 54 -9.41 -21.92 50.01
CA GLY A 54 -8.66 -20.74 50.36
C GLY A 54 -7.18 -20.79 49.97
N LEU A 55 -6.64 -22.00 49.73
CA LEU A 55 -5.25 -22.18 49.29
C LEU A 55 -5.08 -22.02 47.76
N ALA A 56 -6.17 -21.90 47.01
CA ALA A 56 -6.12 -21.58 45.60
C ALA A 56 -5.61 -20.16 45.35
N GLU A 57 -4.86 -20.00 44.27
CA GLU A 57 -4.42 -18.67 43.87
C GLU A 57 -5.63 -17.87 43.39
N GLN A 58 -5.89 -16.76 44.09
CA GLN A 58 -6.93 -15.81 43.69
C GLN A 58 -6.38 -14.87 42.59
N SER A 59 -7.23 -14.50 41.65
CA SER A 59 -6.90 -13.52 40.64
C SER A 59 -6.44 -12.22 41.29
N ARG A 60 -5.28 -11.72 40.90
CA ARG A 60 -4.77 -10.39 41.32
C ARG A 60 -5.44 -9.26 40.55
N ARG A 61 -6.44 -9.56 39.75
CA ARG A 61 -7.15 -8.59 38.94
C ARG A 61 -7.99 -7.69 39.88
N PRO A 62 -7.97 -6.34 39.70
CA PRO A 62 -8.85 -5.46 40.44
C PRO A 62 -10.32 -5.89 40.29
N VAL A 63 -11.07 -5.92 41.38
CA VAL A 63 -12.50 -6.29 41.40
C VAL A 63 -13.33 -5.26 40.60
N SER A 64 -12.93 -4.01 40.62
CA SER A 64 -13.52 -2.96 39.77
C SER A 64 -12.47 -2.36 38.84
N THR A 65 -12.70 -2.40 37.54
CA THR A 65 -11.93 -1.66 36.54
C THR A 65 -12.66 -0.35 36.28
N THR A 66 -12.36 0.68 37.04
CA THR A 66 -12.73 2.06 36.70
C THR A 66 -12.00 2.43 35.43
N GLY A 67 -12.73 2.76 34.36
CA GLY A 67 -12.16 3.17 33.06
C GLY A 67 -12.21 2.13 31.95
N GLY A 68 -13.07 1.12 32.05
CA GLY A 68 -13.33 0.20 30.92
C GLY A 68 -13.91 0.94 29.69
N THR A 69 -13.51 0.55 28.48
CA THR A 69 -14.14 1.08 27.25
C THR A 69 -15.63 0.76 27.28
N SER A 70 -16.50 1.76 27.06
CA SER A 70 -17.95 1.57 27.07
C SER A 70 -18.40 0.50 26.07
N ALA A 71 -19.46 -0.24 26.40
CA ALA A 71 -20.01 -1.26 25.52
C ALA A 71 -20.39 -0.70 24.14
N GLY A 72 -20.90 0.52 24.07
CA GLY A 72 -21.22 1.21 22.82
C GLY A 72 -19.99 1.41 21.92
N LEU A 73 -18.88 1.86 22.48
CA LEU A 73 -17.62 2.00 21.72
C LEU A 73 -17.06 0.66 21.27
N VAL A 74 -17.18 -0.39 22.08
CA VAL A 74 -16.80 -1.75 21.69
C VAL A 74 -17.61 -2.21 20.47
N GLN A 75 -18.94 -2.05 20.52
CA GLN A 75 -19.82 -2.39 19.40
C GLN A 75 -19.49 -1.59 18.14
N GLU A 76 -19.19 -0.30 18.27
CA GLU A 76 -18.81 0.53 17.12
C GLU A 76 -17.48 0.07 16.50
N VAL A 77 -16.47 -0.29 17.30
CA VAL A 77 -15.21 -0.89 16.82
C VAL A 77 -15.48 -2.17 16.02
N LEU A 78 -16.33 -3.06 16.54
CA LEU A 78 -16.68 -4.32 15.89
C LEU A 78 -17.47 -4.10 14.59
N ALA A 79 -18.41 -3.17 14.60
CA ALA A 79 -19.19 -2.79 13.41
C ALA A 79 -18.30 -2.20 12.30
N LEU A 80 -17.36 -1.32 12.66
CA LEU A 80 -16.38 -0.79 11.70
C LEU A 80 -15.50 -1.89 11.12
N ARG A 81 -15.06 -2.84 11.94
CA ARG A 81 -14.25 -3.96 11.49
C ARG A 81 -15.02 -4.93 10.59
N ALA A 82 -16.28 -5.23 10.94
CA ALA A 82 -17.16 -6.08 10.12
C ALA A 82 -17.42 -5.49 8.73
N ARG A 83 -17.73 -4.19 8.68
CA ARG A 83 -17.94 -3.48 7.40
C ARG A 83 -16.65 -3.33 6.58
N ARG A 84 -15.49 -3.28 7.23
CA ARG A 84 -14.21 -3.02 6.61
C ARG A 84 -13.13 -3.98 7.14
N PRO A 85 -13.15 -5.23 6.69
CA PRO A 85 -12.29 -6.28 7.24
C PRO A 85 -10.78 -6.01 7.15
N ARG A 86 -10.36 -5.11 6.27
CA ARG A 86 -8.95 -4.73 6.09
C ARG A 86 -8.49 -3.55 6.94
N TRP A 87 -9.41 -2.88 7.66
CA TRP A 87 -9.03 -1.76 8.52
C TRP A 87 -8.42 -2.28 9.83
N GLY A 88 -7.17 -1.90 10.08
CA GLY A 88 -6.49 -2.19 11.34
C GLY A 88 -6.90 -1.23 12.45
N ALA A 89 -6.49 -1.52 13.69
CA ALA A 89 -6.81 -0.72 14.87
C ALA A 89 -6.47 0.77 14.70
N LYS A 90 -5.32 1.09 14.09
CA LYS A 90 -4.91 2.50 13.85
C LYS A 90 -5.92 3.26 12.96
N THR A 91 -6.41 2.62 11.90
CA THR A 91 -7.41 3.23 10.99
C THR A 91 -8.75 3.41 11.71
N ILE A 92 -9.20 2.38 12.45
CA ILE A 92 -10.45 2.43 13.24
C ILE A 92 -10.39 3.57 14.26
N VAL A 93 -9.29 3.66 15.03
CA VAL A 93 -9.09 4.77 16.00
C VAL A 93 -9.12 6.12 15.30
N GLY A 94 -8.49 6.26 14.13
CA GLY A 94 -8.53 7.50 13.37
C GLY A 94 -9.94 7.94 12.96
N VAL A 95 -10.80 6.99 12.61
CA VAL A 95 -12.23 7.27 12.32
C VAL A 95 -12.99 7.63 13.59
N LEU A 96 -12.81 6.86 14.66
CA LEU A 96 -13.47 7.12 15.94
C LEU A 96 -13.08 8.47 16.53
N LYS A 97 -11.81 8.87 16.38
CA LYS A 97 -11.31 10.16 16.88
C LYS A 97 -12.01 11.37 16.25
N ARG A 98 -12.43 11.26 15.00
CA ARG A 98 -13.21 12.30 14.32
C ARG A 98 -14.63 12.42 14.87
N LYS A 99 -15.19 11.31 15.39
CA LYS A 99 -16.54 11.26 15.93
C LYS A 99 -16.60 11.54 17.42
N HIS A 100 -15.66 10.99 18.19
CA HIS A 100 -15.69 10.99 19.65
C HIS A 100 -14.58 11.85 20.31
N GLY A 101 -13.68 12.43 19.51
CA GLY A 101 -12.60 13.28 20.02
C GLY A 101 -11.75 12.60 21.10
N PRO A 102 -11.58 13.23 22.27
CA PRO A 102 -10.77 12.69 23.37
C PRO A 102 -11.29 11.40 23.99
N ALA A 103 -12.60 11.11 23.88
CA ALA A 103 -13.21 9.88 24.40
C ALA A 103 -12.87 8.63 23.58
N THR A 104 -12.06 8.77 22.50
CA THR A 104 -11.67 7.67 21.63
C THR A 104 -10.70 6.73 22.35
N PRO A 105 -10.94 5.40 22.33
CA PRO A 105 -10.03 4.42 22.87
C PRO A 105 -8.65 4.46 22.20
N SER A 106 -7.60 4.15 22.95
CA SER A 106 -6.25 4.04 22.39
C SER A 106 -6.14 2.91 21.35
N VAL A 107 -5.13 2.97 20.49
CA VAL A 107 -4.84 1.92 19.50
C VAL A 107 -4.64 0.56 20.19
N SER A 108 -3.99 0.53 21.36
CA SER A 108 -3.77 -0.68 22.14
C SER A 108 -5.08 -1.27 22.67
N THR A 109 -6.00 -0.41 23.10
CA THR A 109 -7.34 -0.81 23.56
C THR A 109 -8.15 -1.40 22.41
N VAL A 110 -8.21 -0.73 21.24
CA VAL A 110 -8.90 -1.24 20.06
C VAL A 110 -8.27 -2.55 19.57
N THR A 111 -6.94 -2.68 19.61
CA THR A 111 -6.24 -3.94 19.28
C THR A 111 -6.67 -5.06 20.22
N ARG A 112 -6.80 -4.78 21.52
CA ARG A 112 -7.24 -5.73 22.54
C ARG A 112 -8.68 -6.18 22.30
N VAL A 113 -9.58 -5.24 21.97
CA VAL A 113 -10.97 -5.53 21.61
C VAL A 113 -11.00 -6.45 20.39
N LEU A 114 -10.34 -6.07 19.29
CA LEU A 114 -10.31 -6.89 18.07
C LEU A 114 -9.74 -8.30 18.29
N ARG A 115 -8.73 -8.43 19.17
CA ARG A 115 -8.17 -9.75 19.53
C ARG A 115 -9.16 -10.56 20.35
N ARG A 116 -9.80 -9.97 21.35
CA ARG A 116 -10.79 -10.63 22.22
C ARG A 116 -11.95 -11.23 21.43
N TYR A 117 -12.37 -10.53 20.36
CA TYR A 117 -13.49 -10.97 19.50
C TYR A 117 -13.04 -11.73 18.25
N GLY A 118 -11.79 -12.22 18.21
CA GLY A 118 -11.29 -13.07 17.12
C GLY A 118 -11.04 -12.38 15.76
N HIS A 119 -11.05 -11.04 15.72
CA HIS A 119 -10.85 -10.30 14.48
C HIS A 119 -9.38 -10.05 14.10
N LEU A 120 -8.42 -10.56 14.87
CA LEU A 120 -6.99 -10.48 14.55
C LEU A 120 -6.43 -11.87 14.31
N GLN A 121 -5.92 -12.07 13.09
CA GLN A 121 -5.11 -13.26 12.78
C GLN A 121 -3.68 -13.08 13.33
N PRO A 122 -3.01 -14.15 13.78
CA PRO A 122 -1.59 -14.12 14.10
C PRO A 122 -0.82 -13.57 12.87
N ARG A 123 0.07 -12.62 13.10
CA ARG A 123 0.95 -12.15 12.02
C ARG A 123 1.89 -13.30 11.64
N ARG A 124 1.89 -13.69 10.37
CA ARG A 124 3.00 -14.46 9.82
C ARG A 124 4.28 -13.64 9.99
N ALA A 125 5.36 -14.28 10.40
CA ALA A 125 6.66 -13.64 10.47
C ALA A 125 6.97 -12.97 9.13
N PRO A 126 7.50 -11.74 9.12
CA PRO A 126 7.86 -11.10 7.87
C PRO A 126 8.93 -11.95 7.19
N VAL A 127 8.66 -12.37 5.96
CA VAL A 127 9.70 -12.94 5.11
C VAL A 127 10.74 -11.84 4.92
N ARG A 128 12.00 -12.11 5.32
CA ARG A 128 13.10 -11.21 5.01
C ARG A 128 13.29 -11.20 3.49
N VAL A 129 12.76 -10.19 2.84
CA VAL A 129 13.12 -9.90 1.46
C VAL A 129 14.45 -9.18 1.52
N TRP A 130 15.47 -9.71 0.84
CA TRP A 130 16.74 -9.04 0.68
C TRP A 130 16.49 -7.65 0.10
N ALA A 131 16.95 -6.63 0.78
CA ALA A 131 16.85 -5.26 0.29
C ALA A 131 17.75 -5.16 -0.95
N VAL A 132 17.13 -5.02 -2.12
CA VAL A 132 17.89 -4.61 -3.31
C VAL A 132 18.32 -3.16 -3.05
N GLU A 133 19.62 -2.94 -3.00
CA GLU A 133 20.20 -1.61 -2.77
C GLU A 133 19.72 -0.60 -3.81
N GLY A 134 19.46 0.61 -3.35
CA GLY A 134 18.95 1.71 -4.14
C GLY A 134 17.46 1.59 -4.44
N LYS A 135 16.65 2.51 -3.95
CA LYS A 135 15.30 2.74 -4.47
C LYS A 135 15.42 3.65 -5.69
N ALA A 136 14.78 3.29 -6.80
CA ALA A 136 14.47 4.29 -7.80
C ALA A 136 13.55 5.32 -7.11
N HIS A 137 14.06 6.51 -6.87
CA HIS A 137 13.37 7.51 -6.06
C HIS A 137 13.06 8.72 -6.92
N VAL A 138 11.77 9.02 -7.04
CA VAL A 138 11.31 10.33 -7.53
C VAL A 138 10.93 11.15 -6.31
N GLU A 139 11.56 12.28 -6.12
CA GLU A 139 11.22 13.19 -5.03
C GLU A 139 9.82 13.74 -5.21
N VAL A 140 9.03 13.70 -4.13
CA VAL A 140 7.62 14.07 -4.12
C VAL A 140 7.38 15.01 -2.96
N HIS A 141 7.21 16.30 -3.28
CA HIS A 141 7.03 17.37 -2.30
C HIS A 141 5.60 17.93 -2.28
N ALA A 142 4.87 17.77 -3.38
CA ALA A 142 3.53 18.33 -3.55
C ALA A 142 2.59 17.39 -4.31
N CYS A 143 1.30 17.72 -4.29
CA CYS A 143 0.30 17.08 -5.14
C CYS A 143 0.66 17.27 -6.61
N ASN A 144 0.42 16.25 -7.41
CA ASN A 144 0.74 16.20 -8.85
C ASN A 144 2.25 16.23 -9.20
N ASP A 145 3.15 16.08 -8.24
CA ASP A 145 4.56 15.83 -8.56
C ASP A 145 4.72 14.45 -9.19
N LEU A 146 4.04 13.46 -8.65
CA LEU A 146 4.12 12.08 -9.14
C LEU A 146 2.76 11.39 -9.05
N TRP A 147 2.30 10.85 -10.17
CA TRP A 147 1.20 9.89 -10.17
C TRP A 147 1.74 8.48 -10.35
N THR A 148 1.27 7.55 -9.55
CA THR A 148 1.50 6.12 -9.77
C THR A 148 0.31 5.53 -10.50
N ILE A 149 0.57 4.74 -11.55
CA ILE A 149 -0.47 4.17 -12.43
C ILE A 149 -0.19 2.69 -12.60
N ASP A 150 -1.23 1.88 -12.43
CA ASP A 150 -1.07 0.43 -12.53
C ASP A 150 -2.42 -0.25 -12.83
N PHE A 151 -2.38 -1.47 -13.37
CA PHE A 151 -3.51 -2.37 -13.49
C PHE A 151 -3.48 -3.35 -12.32
N LYS A 152 -4.58 -3.42 -11.57
CA LYS A 152 -4.65 -4.38 -10.45
C LYS A 152 -4.63 -5.85 -10.89
N GLY A 153 -4.82 -6.12 -12.16
CA GLY A 153 -5.19 -7.41 -12.68
C GLY A 153 -6.71 -7.51 -12.82
N TRP A 154 -7.19 -8.61 -13.39
CA TRP A 154 -8.59 -8.73 -13.78
C TRP A 154 -9.31 -9.85 -13.05
N TRP A 155 -10.63 -9.72 -12.95
CA TRP A 155 -11.57 -10.75 -12.52
C TRP A 155 -12.84 -10.68 -13.37
N LEU A 156 -13.73 -11.63 -13.21
CA LEU A 156 -15.03 -11.64 -13.91
C LEU A 156 -16.14 -11.13 -12.98
N ALA A 157 -17.00 -10.26 -13.49
CA ALA A 157 -18.31 -10.03 -12.93
C ALA A 157 -19.17 -11.30 -13.03
N ARG A 158 -20.30 -11.39 -12.34
CA ARG A 158 -21.20 -12.55 -12.43
C ARG A 158 -21.77 -12.75 -13.85
N SER A 159 -21.92 -11.67 -14.62
CA SER A 159 -22.24 -11.70 -16.06
C SER A 159 -21.12 -12.21 -16.96
N ARG A 160 -19.98 -12.64 -16.38
CA ARG A 160 -18.75 -13.06 -17.09
C ARG A 160 -18.04 -11.93 -17.87
N GLU A 161 -18.43 -10.69 -17.66
CA GLU A 161 -17.71 -9.53 -18.20
C GLU A 161 -16.39 -9.33 -17.44
N ARG A 162 -15.30 -9.08 -18.18
CA ARG A 162 -13.98 -8.78 -17.62
C ARG A 162 -13.98 -7.43 -16.90
N CYS A 163 -13.52 -7.42 -15.68
CA CYS A 163 -13.32 -6.27 -14.83
C CYS A 163 -11.82 -6.10 -14.56
N GLU A 164 -11.21 -5.10 -15.18
CA GLU A 164 -9.78 -4.82 -15.04
C GLU A 164 -9.59 -3.36 -14.64
N PRO A 165 -9.32 -3.05 -13.37
CA PRO A 165 -9.17 -1.68 -12.93
C PRO A 165 -7.85 -1.07 -13.37
N LEU A 166 -7.92 0.00 -14.15
CA LEU A 166 -6.88 0.99 -14.26
C LEU A 166 -6.95 1.88 -13.02
N THR A 167 -5.91 1.86 -12.22
CA THR A 167 -5.81 2.63 -10.99
C THR A 167 -4.78 3.73 -11.15
N VAL A 168 -5.14 4.95 -10.73
CA VAL A 168 -4.27 6.13 -10.75
C VAL A 168 -4.30 6.77 -9.38
N ARG A 169 -3.13 7.06 -8.83
CA ARG A 169 -2.98 7.60 -7.48
C ARG A 169 -1.94 8.70 -7.44
N ASP A 170 -2.26 9.81 -6.77
CA ASP A 170 -1.30 10.83 -6.40
C ASP A 170 -0.36 10.33 -5.30
N ALA A 171 0.93 10.41 -5.52
CA ALA A 171 1.92 9.84 -4.60
C ALA A 171 2.09 10.66 -3.32
N PHE A 172 1.87 11.98 -3.35
CA PHE A 172 1.96 12.86 -2.19
C PHE A 172 0.77 12.68 -1.24
N SER A 173 -0.41 13.02 -1.70
CA SER A 173 -1.65 12.99 -0.91
C SER A 173 -2.20 11.58 -0.69
N LYS A 174 -1.74 10.60 -1.45
CA LYS A 174 -2.30 9.23 -1.52
C LYS A 174 -3.70 9.17 -2.12
N LEU A 175 -4.22 10.28 -2.68
CA LEU A 175 -5.53 10.33 -3.31
C LEU A 175 -5.61 9.34 -4.48
N VAL A 176 -6.63 8.51 -4.50
CA VAL A 176 -6.96 7.66 -5.63
C VAL A 176 -7.77 8.48 -6.63
N LEU A 177 -7.13 8.86 -7.72
CA LEU A 177 -7.71 9.70 -8.78
C LEU A 177 -8.69 8.90 -9.63
N ALA A 178 -8.36 7.63 -9.89
CA ALA A 178 -9.20 6.72 -10.66
C ALA A 178 -9.12 5.27 -10.18
N THR A 179 -10.23 4.55 -10.35
CA THR A 179 -10.37 3.09 -10.30
C THR A 179 -11.30 2.69 -11.45
N ALA A 180 -10.83 2.88 -12.69
CA ALA A 180 -11.67 2.73 -13.87
C ALA A 180 -11.58 1.32 -14.43
N LEU A 181 -12.70 0.61 -14.51
CA LEU A 181 -12.76 -0.68 -15.18
C LEU A 181 -12.66 -0.48 -16.69
N VAL A 182 -11.56 -0.92 -17.28
CA VAL A 182 -11.30 -0.80 -18.71
C VAL A 182 -11.67 -2.07 -19.45
N PRO A 183 -12.17 -1.96 -20.70
CA PRO A 183 -12.47 -3.14 -21.52
C PRO A 183 -11.20 -3.82 -22.00
N THR A 184 -10.15 -3.05 -22.22
CA THR A 184 -8.81 -3.51 -22.66
C THR A 184 -7.74 -2.61 -22.06
N THR A 185 -6.53 -3.14 -21.96
CA THR A 185 -5.34 -2.40 -21.47
C THR A 185 -4.63 -1.62 -22.61
N SER A 186 -5.30 -1.38 -23.73
CA SER A 186 -4.69 -0.70 -24.88
C SER A 186 -4.31 0.76 -24.56
N GLY A 187 -3.22 1.23 -25.18
CA GLY A 187 -2.75 2.61 -25.01
C GLY A 187 -3.79 3.68 -25.33
N ALA A 188 -4.66 3.43 -26.34
CA ALA A 188 -5.73 4.34 -26.71
C ALA A 188 -6.81 4.47 -25.60
N VAL A 189 -7.17 3.35 -24.97
CA VAL A 189 -8.12 3.34 -23.84
C VAL A 189 -7.53 4.07 -22.65
N VAL A 190 -6.29 3.77 -22.30
CA VAL A 190 -5.59 4.43 -21.20
C VAL A 190 -5.45 5.93 -21.45
N ARG A 191 -5.05 6.34 -22.66
CA ARG A 191 -4.94 7.76 -23.03
C ARG A 191 -6.25 8.51 -22.81
N ARG A 192 -7.41 7.95 -23.21
CA ARG A 192 -8.73 8.56 -22.97
C ARG A 192 -9.01 8.79 -21.49
N HIS A 193 -8.64 7.84 -20.64
CA HIS A 193 -8.79 7.99 -19.18
C HIS A 193 -7.84 9.05 -18.61
N LEU A 194 -6.59 9.06 -19.03
CA LEU A 194 -5.60 10.06 -18.60
C LEU A 194 -6.00 11.48 -19.01
N VAL A 195 -6.49 11.67 -20.25
CA VAL A 195 -7.01 12.98 -20.70
C VAL A 195 -8.10 13.52 -19.79
N ARG A 196 -9.05 12.66 -19.37
CA ARG A 196 -10.11 13.06 -18.41
C ARG A 196 -9.54 13.44 -17.05
N LEU A 197 -8.55 12.69 -16.58
CA LEU A 197 -7.89 12.97 -15.29
C LEU A 197 -7.07 14.23 -15.35
N PHE A 198 -6.31 14.47 -16.43
CA PHE A 198 -5.52 15.71 -16.62
C PHE A 198 -6.40 16.94 -16.67
N ARG A 199 -7.57 16.86 -17.33
CA ARG A 199 -8.55 17.96 -17.35
C ARG A 199 -9.13 18.25 -15.97
N ARG A 200 -9.28 17.24 -15.13
CA ARG A 200 -9.90 17.37 -13.81
C ARG A 200 -8.91 17.75 -12.71
N HIS A 201 -7.70 17.23 -12.77
CA HIS A 201 -6.72 17.28 -11.70
C HIS A 201 -5.43 18.03 -12.04
N GLY A 202 -5.28 18.49 -13.29
CA GLY A 202 -4.04 19.02 -13.83
C GLY A 202 -3.11 17.92 -14.32
N VAL A 203 -2.09 18.33 -15.08
CA VAL A 203 -1.05 17.43 -15.63
C VAL A 203 0.02 17.20 -14.55
N PRO A 204 0.36 15.95 -14.20
CA PRO A 204 1.42 15.67 -13.23
C PRO A 204 2.80 15.98 -13.84
N ARG A 205 3.80 16.27 -12.98
CA ARG A 205 5.19 16.42 -13.41
C ARG A 205 5.76 15.08 -13.89
N ALA A 206 5.46 13.99 -13.16
CA ALA A 206 5.97 12.66 -13.43
C ALA A 206 4.88 11.60 -13.28
N ILE A 207 5.06 10.48 -13.97
CA ILE A 207 4.25 9.28 -13.85
C ILE A 207 5.16 8.09 -13.56
N TRP A 208 4.77 7.25 -12.62
CA TRP A 208 5.40 5.97 -12.31
C TRP A 208 4.53 4.82 -12.81
N VAL A 209 5.10 3.94 -13.63
CA VAL A 209 4.43 2.81 -14.25
C VAL A 209 5.24 1.52 -14.10
N ASP A 210 4.64 0.38 -14.40
CA ASP A 210 5.33 -0.90 -14.54
C ASP A 210 6.11 -0.99 -15.86
N ASN A 211 6.81 -2.11 -16.08
CA ASN A 211 7.57 -2.38 -17.32
C ASN A 211 6.72 -3.02 -18.43
N GLY A 212 5.41 -3.14 -18.23
CA GLY A 212 4.51 -3.78 -19.16
C GLY A 212 3.88 -2.83 -20.18
N THR A 213 3.22 -3.41 -21.17
CA THR A 213 2.31 -2.68 -22.07
C THR A 213 1.07 -2.20 -21.28
N PRO A 214 0.54 -1.02 -21.59
CA PRO A 214 0.81 -0.16 -22.75
C PRO A 214 1.88 0.91 -22.51
N TRP A 215 2.61 0.88 -21.39
CA TRP A 215 3.53 1.94 -20.98
C TRP A 215 4.88 1.84 -21.67
N ILE A 216 5.43 0.65 -21.69
CA ILE A 216 6.78 0.35 -22.16
C ILE A 216 6.72 -0.76 -23.21
N CYS A 217 7.56 -0.66 -24.23
CA CYS A 217 7.81 -1.71 -25.22
C CYS A 217 9.32 -1.97 -25.32
N MET A 218 9.78 -3.04 -24.71
CA MET A 218 11.22 -3.39 -24.67
C MET A 218 11.83 -3.61 -26.07
N ARG A 219 10.99 -3.92 -27.08
CA ARG A 219 11.42 -4.09 -28.47
C ARG A 219 11.49 -2.77 -29.25
N SER A 220 10.96 -1.68 -28.69
CA SER A 220 10.98 -0.36 -29.32
C SER A 220 12.21 0.41 -28.86
N ARG A 221 12.78 1.23 -29.75
CA ARG A 221 13.89 2.10 -29.38
C ARG A 221 13.50 3.06 -28.26
N GLY A 222 14.37 3.24 -27.28
CA GLY A 222 14.10 3.98 -26.06
C GLY A 222 13.01 3.41 -25.19
N GLY A 223 12.53 2.18 -25.47
CA GLY A 223 11.43 1.54 -24.73
C GLY A 223 10.07 2.18 -24.92
N LEU A 224 9.92 3.14 -25.83
CA LEU A 224 8.70 3.93 -26.01
C LEU A 224 7.56 3.12 -26.65
N THR A 225 6.34 3.44 -26.22
CA THR A 225 5.08 3.17 -26.89
C THR A 225 4.50 4.50 -27.41
N GLN A 226 3.48 4.45 -28.26
CA GLN A 226 2.77 5.68 -28.66
C GLN A 226 2.19 6.43 -27.46
N LEU A 227 1.76 5.71 -26.41
CA LEU A 227 1.25 6.31 -25.16
C LEU A 227 2.36 7.03 -24.41
N SER A 228 3.50 6.38 -24.16
CA SER A 228 4.60 7.02 -23.42
C SER A 228 5.25 8.16 -24.25
N ALA A 229 5.34 8.03 -25.56
CA ALA A 229 5.77 9.13 -26.42
C ALA A 229 4.84 10.35 -26.34
N TRP A 230 3.51 10.12 -26.25
CA TRP A 230 2.54 11.18 -26.03
C TRP A 230 2.72 11.83 -24.65
N LEU A 231 2.94 11.04 -23.57
CA LEU A 231 3.19 11.57 -22.24
C LEU A 231 4.45 12.46 -22.21
N VAL A 232 5.54 11.99 -22.85
CA VAL A 232 6.77 12.78 -22.99
C VAL A 232 6.53 14.10 -23.73
N ALA A 233 5.72 14.09 -24.81
CA ALA A 233 5.34 15.31 -25.53
C ALA A 233 4.54 16.30 -24.67
N LEU A 234 3.78 15.83 -23.68
CA LEU A 234 3.12 16.69 -22.70
C LEU A 234 4.09 17.27 -21.65
N GLY A 235 5.36 16.86 -21.67
CA GLY A 235 6.37 17.24 -20.71
C GLY A 235 6.32 16.45 -19.40
N ILE A 236 5.67 15.29 -19.43
CA ILE A 236 5.57 14.37 -18.29
C ILE A 236 6.80 13.45 -18.29
N GLU A 237 7.49 13.36 -17.17
CA GLU A 237 8.55 12.39 -16.95
C GLU A 237 7.93 11.00 -16.73
N VAL A 238 8.33 10.01 -17.53
CA VAL A 238 7.84 8.63 -17.41
C VAL A 238 8.90 7.79 -16.71
N HIS A 239 8.64 7.44 -15.45
CA HIS A 239 9.48 6.56 -14.64
C HIS A 239 8.91 5.15 -14.62
N ARG A 240 9.79 4.16 -14.54
CA ARG A 240 9.43 2.75 -14.50
C ARG A 240 10.01 2.04 -13.29
N SER A 241 9.31 1.04 -12.78
CA SER A 241 9.83 0.15 -11.75
C SER A 241 11.03 -0.63 -12.27
N ARG A 242 12.01 -0.89 -11.43
CA ARG A 242 13.11 -1.79 -11.77
C ARG A 242 12.57 -3.21 -11.94
N VAL A 243 13.17 -3.97 -12.84
CA VAL A 243 12.79 -5.36 -13.06
C VAL A 243 12.99 -6.16 -11.78
N GLY A 244 11.96 -6.92 -11.36
CA GLY A 244 12.01 -7.73 -10.13
C GLY A 244 11.92 -6.94 -8.82
N CYS A 245 11.63 -5.63 -8.86
CA CYS A 245 11.56 -4.77 -7.67
C CYS A 245 10.13 -4.25 -7.40
N PRO A 246 9.18 -5.09 -6.96
CA PRO A 246 7.81 -4.66 -6.67
C PRO A 246 7.75 -3.59 -5.59
N GLN A 247 8.71 -3.56 -4.66
CA GLN A 247 8.80 -2.55 -3.60
C GLN A 247 8.92 -1.10 -4.11
N ASP A 248 9.34 -0.89 -5.36
CA ASP A 248 9.40 0.44 -5.96
C ASP A 248 8.02 1.10 -6.06
N ASN A 249 6.94 0.29 -6.17
CA ASN A 249 5.55 0.73 -6.17
C ASN A 249 4.75 0.27 -4.92
N GLY A 250 5.43 0.01 -3.81
CA GLY A 250 4.82 -0.57 -2.59
C GLY A 250 3.63 0.22 -2.00
N GLY A 251 3.52 1.51 -2.34
CA GLY A 251 2.36 2.34 -1.98
C GLY A 251 1.11 1.99 -2.78
N HIS A 252 1.28 1.68 -4.06
CA HIS A 252 0.22 1.27 -4.98
C HIS A 252 -0.25 -0.16 -4.70
N GLU A 253 0.71 -1.09 -4.49
CA GLU A 253 0.41 -2.46 -4.10
C GLU A 253 -0.41 -2.55 -2.82
N ARG A 254 -0.11 -1.69 -1.83
CA ARG A 254 -0.89 -1.62 -0.59
C ARG A 254 -2.33 -1.18 -0.85
N MET A 255 -2.53 -0.22 -1.76
CA MET A 255 -3.85 0.21 -2.21
C MET A 255 -4.57 -0.92 -2.94
N HIS A 256 -3.89 -1.66 -3.83
CA HIS A 256 -4.45 -2.82 -4.53
C HIS A 256 -4.88 -3.93 -3.58
N ARG A 257 -4.15 -4.16 -2.49
CA ARG A 257 -4.58 -5.10 -1.44
C ARG A 257 -5.89 -4.68 -0.78
N ASP A 258 -6.09 -3.37 -0.57
CA ASP A 258 -7.37 -2.87 -0.02
C ASP A 258 -8.50 -2.98 -1.05
N LEU A 259 -8.23 -2.73 -2.33
CA LEU A 259 -9.19 -2.86 -3.43
C LEU A 259 -9.61 -4.33 -3.68
N ALA A 260 -8.78 -5.31 -3.31
CA ALA A 260 -9.04 -6.74 -3.51
C ALA A 260 -10.33 -7.26 -2.83
N VAL A 261 -10.92 -6.51 -1.91
CA VAL A 261 -12.25 -6.84 -1.35
C VAL A 261 -13.33 -6.87 -2.43
N LEU A 262 -13.20 -6.07 -3.47
CA LEU A 262 -14.17 -5.98 -4.57
C LEU A 262 -14.05 -7.15 -5.55
N GLU A 263 -12.87 -7.75 -5.63
CA GLU A 263 -12.63 -8.98 -6.38
C GLU A 263 -13.25 -10.20 -5.69
N ALA A 264 -13.18 -10.26 -4.35
CA ALA A 264 -13.76 -11.32 -3.55
C ALA A 264 -15.30 -11.34 -3.60
N THR A 265 -15.95 -10.23 -3.97
CA THR A 265 -17.41 -10.09 -4.05
C THR A 265 -17.83 -9.49 -5.38
N PRO A 266 -17.74 -10.26 -6.51
CA PRO A 266 -18.06 -9.75 -7.83
C PRO A 266 -19.52 -9.29 -7.95
N ALA A 267 -19.71 -8.13 -8.57
CA ALA A 267 -21.06 -7.59 -8.87
C ALA A 267 -21.74 -8.35 -10.01
N ALA A 268 -23.05 -8.10 -10.20
CA ALA A 268 -23.81 -8.73 -11.28
C ALA A 268 -23.24 -8.42 -12.67
N THR A 269 -22.86 -7.16 -12.93
CA THR A 269 -22.35 -6.68 -14.21
C THR A 269 -21.10 -5.80 -14.01
N ARG A 270 -20.31 -5.60 -15.06
CA ARG A 270 -19.16 -4.67 -15.02
C ARG A 270 -19.59 -3.25 -14.65
N ARG A 271 -20.76 -2.79 -15.12
CA ARG A 271 -21.29 -1.48 -14.73
C ARG A 271 -21.61 -1.39 -13.23
N ALA A 272 -22.18 -2.45 -12.66
CA ALA A 272 -22.41 -2.53 -11.22
C ALA A 272 -21.09 -2.59 -10.45
N GLN A 273 -20.10 -3.32 -10.97
CA GLN A 273 -18.76 -3.39 -10.40
C GLN A 273 -18.06 -2.03 -10.41
N GLN A 274 -18.21 -1.24 -11.49
CA GLN A 274 -17.69 0.13 -11.54
C GLN A 274 -18.28 1.00 -10.44
N ARG A 275 -19.59 0.92 -10.17
CA ARG A 275 -20.20 1.64 -9.05
C ARG A 275 -19.62 1.23 -7.69
N MET A 276 -19.26 -0.05 -7.52
CA MET A 276 -18.58 -0.51 -6.31
C MET A 276 -17.16 0.09 -6.21
N CYS A 277 -16.41 0.11 -7.31
CA CYS A 277 -15.09 0.75 -7.37
C CYS A 277 -15.18 2.25 -7.03
N ASP A 278 -16.19 2.95 -7.55
CA ASP A 278 -16.38 4.38 -7.28
C ASP A 278 -16.71 4.65 -5.81
N ARG A 279 -17.60 3.84 -5.21
CA ARG A 279 -17.91 3.93 -3.76
C ARG A 279 -16.68 3.66 -2.91
N TRP A 280 -15.93 2.62 -3.24
CA TRP A 280 -14.68 2.29 -2.56
C TRP A 280 -13.67 3.46 -2.66
N ARG A 281 -13.52 4.05 -3.85
CA ARG A 281 -12.64 5.20 -4.07
C ARG A 281 -13.05 6.42 -3.23
N VAL A 282 -14.35 6.72 -3.17
CA VAL A 282 -14.87 7.79 -2.31
C VAL A 282 -14.57 7.51 -0.84
N GLU A 283 -14.82 6.30 -0.35
CA GLU A 283 -14.52 5.91 1.02
C GLU A 283 -13.01 5.98 1.32
N PHE A 284 -12.17 5.47 0.43
CA PHE A 284 -10.71 5.51 0.57
C PHE A 284 -10.20 6.95 0.67
N ASN A 285 -10.75 7.85 -0.15
CA ASN A 285 -10.30 9.24 -0.26
C ASN A 285 -10.83 10.13 0.86
N HIS A 286 -12.08 9.95 1.30
CA HIS A 286 -12.78 10.90 2.19
C HIS A 286 -13.01 10.37 3.59
N VAL A 287 -13.03 9.06 3.79
CA VAL A 287 -13.37 8.45 5.09
C VAL A 287 -12.18 7.81 5.77
N ARG A 288 -11.26 7.20 5.01
CA ARG A 288 -10.15 6.45 5.57
C ARG A 288 -8.99 7.35 5.99
N PRO A 289 -8.65 7.42 7.29
CA PRO A 289 -7.46 8.13 7.74
C PRO A 289 -6.19 7.34 7.38
N HIS A 290 -5.14 8.05 6.97
CA HIS A 290 -3.86 7.46 6.63
C HIS A 290 -2.78 7.86 7.61
N GLN A 291 -2.06 6.89 8.18
CA GLN A 291 -0.97 7.15 9.12
C GLN A 291 0.13 8.01 8.49
N ALA A 292 0.47 7.76 7.23
CA ALA A 292 1.48 8.55 6.49
C ALA A 292 1.06 10.00 6.22
N LEU A 293 -0.21 10.35 6.49
CA LEU A 293 -0.75 11.71 6.36
C LEU A 293 -1.07 12.32 7.74
N GLY A 294 -0.47 11.80 8.82
CA GLY A 294 -0.76 12.26 10.18
C GLY A 294 -2.21 11.99 10.62
N GLY A 295 -2.85 10.96 10.07
CA GLY A 295 -4.25 10.61 10.37
C GLY A 295 -5.29 11.38 9.55
N ARG A 296 -4.87 12.24 8.64
CA ARG A 296 -5.77 12.89 7.66
C ARG A 296 -6.18 11.91 6.57
N THR A 297 -7.29 12.22 5.90
CA THR A 297 -7.70 11.51 4.68
C THR A 297 -6.96 12.07 3.46
N PRO A 298 -6.84 11.29 2.37
CA PRO A 298 -6.25 11.76 1.13
C PRO A 298 -6.89 13.05 0.60
N ALA A 299 -8.22 13.17 0.68
CA ALA A 299 -8.95 14.33 0.19
C ALA A 299 -8.67 15.62 1.01
N GLU A 300 -8.35 15.51 2.30
CA GLU A 300 -7.95 16.65 3.13
C GLU A 300 -6.55 17.19 2.79
N VAL A 301 -5.73 16.39 2.14
CA VAL A 301 -4.35 16.74 1.78
C VAL A 301 -4.24 17.16 0.33
N TYR A 302 -5.07 16.56 -0.54
CA TYR A 302 -5.00 16.80 -1.97
C TYR A 302 -5.44 18.22 -2.33
N LYS A 303 -4.58 18.90 -3.12
CA LYS A 303 -4.91 20.17 -3.74
C LYS A 303 -4.87 19.99 -5.25
N VAL A 304 -5.93 20.40 -5.91
CA VAL A 304 -5.96 20.42 -7.38
C VAL A 304 -4.94 21.46 -7.84
N ARG A 305 -4.10 21.08 -8.78
CA ARG A 305 -3.24 22.05 -9.48
C ARG A 305 -4.09 22.72 -10.55
N ASP A 306 -3.84 24.00 -10.79
CA ASP A 306 -4.52 24.72 -11.86
C ASP A 306 -4.44 23.92 -13.17
N PRO A 307 -5.56 23.74 -13.88
CA PRO A 307 -5.57 22.99 -15.12
C PRO A 307 -4.62 23.64 -16.12
N GLN A 308 -3.42 23.10 -16.24
CA GLN A 308 -2.54 23.51 -17.31
C GLN A 308 -3.18 23.08 -18.64
N VAL A 309 -3.15 23.96 -19.63
CA VAL A 309 -3.60 23.60 -20.97
C VAL A 309 -2.78 22.41 -21.45
N MET A 310 -3.46 21.29 -21.67
CA MET A 310 -2.84 20.05 -22.11
C MET A 310 -2.42 20.23 -23.58
N ARG A 311 -1.20 20.71 -23.79
CA ARG A 311 -0.62 20.98 -25.12
C ARG A 311 0.62 20.12 -25.30
N GLU A 312 0.68 19.37 -26.38
CA GLU A 312 1.91 18.69 -26.79
C GLU A 312 2.98 19.73 -27.14
N ARG A 313 4.15 19.59 -26.57
CA ARG A 313 5.31 20.44 -26.83
C ARG A 313 6.01 19.96 -28.09
N LEU A 314 6.65 20.85 -28.77
CA LEU A 314 7.63 20.50 -29.81
C LEU A 314 9.00 20.32 -29.15
N PRO A 315 9.75 19.28 -29.50
CA PRO A 315 11.09 19.10 -28.97
C PRO A 315 12.03 20.16 -29.52
N THR A 316 12.91 20.63 -28.66
CA THR A 316 14.02 21.52 -29.06
C THR A 316 15.31 20.73 -28.93
N TYR A 317 16.14 20.83 -29.95
CA TYR A 317 17.42 20.16 -30.03
C TYR A 317 18.57 21.16 -30.25
N PRO A 318 19.82 20.81 -29.89
CA PRO A 318 20.99 21.61 -30.20
C PRO A 318 21.05 21.99 -31.69
N PRO A 319 21.51 23.20 -32.05
CA PRO A 319 21.61 23.60 -33.46
C PRO A 319 22.49 22.70 -34.33
N SER A 320 23.46 22.01 -33.71
CA SER A 320 24.35 21.05 -34.38
C SER A 320 23.66 19.74 -34.75
N TRP A 321 22.45 19.48 -34.22
CA TRP A 321 21.74 18.24 -34.50
C TRP A 321 20.84 18.38 -35.72
N THR A 322 20.76 17.32 -36.51
CA THR A 322 19.81 17.21 -37.61
C THR A 322 18.43 16.82 -37.07
N THR A 323 17.37 17.49 -37.48
CA THR A 323 16.00 17.12 -37.09
C THR A 323 15.27 16.43 -38.26
N ARG A 324 14.47 15.42 -37.97
CA ARG A 324 13.65 14.72 -38.96
C ARG A 324 12.27 14.39 -38.39
N ARG A 325 11.24 14.49 -39.24
CA ARG A 325 9.91 13.98 -38.91
C ARG A 325 9.85 12.50 -39.23
N VAL A 326 9.42 11.70 -38.27
CA VAL A 326 9.23 10.24 -38.45
C VAL A 326 7.95 10.01 -39.24
N ARG A 327 8.03 9.20 -40.29
CA ARG A 327 6.88 8.80 -41.14
C ARG A 327 5.93 7.88 -40.38
N ALA A 328 4.74 7.63 -40.92
CA ALA A 328 3.73 6.74 -40.33
C ALA A 328 4.25 5.29 -40.14
N ASP A 329 5.14 4.83 -40.99
CA ASP A 329 5.81 3.54 -40.92
C ASP A 329 6.96 3.47 -39.89
N GLY A 330 7.24 4.56 -39.16
CA GLY A 330 8.32 4.66 -38.20
C GLY A 330 9.69 4.98 -38.78
N ARG A 331 9.78 5.31 -40.07
CA ARG A 331 11.04 5.58 -40.75
C ARG A 331 11.30 7.08 -40.96
N ILE A 332 12.56 7.40 -41.18
CA ILE A 332 13.01 8.76 -41.55
C ILE A 332 13.86 8.68 -42.82
N SER A 333 13.97 9.81 -43.54
CA SER A 333 14.98 9.96 -44.59
C SER A 333 16.18 10.67 -43.97
N LEU A 334 17.38 10.08 -44.13
CA LEU A 334 18.64 10.59 -43.61
C LEU A 334 19.73 10.38 -44.67
N GLN A 335 20.32 11.49 -45.16
CA GLN A 335 21.35 11.46 -46.24
C GLN A 335 20.95 10.66 -47.48
N GLY A 336 19.67 10.69 -47.86
CA GLY A 336 19.14 9.96 -49.02
C GLY A 336 18.68 8.53 -48.71
N ASP A 337 19.03 7.97 -47.55
CA ASP A 337 18.61 6.63 -47.15
C ASP A 337 17.36 6.67 -46.26
N THR A 338 16.69 5.51 -46.18
CA THR A 338 15.52 5.33 -45.32
C THR A 338 15.86 4.44 -44.14
N VAL A 339 15.87 5.05 -42.92
CA VAL A 339 16.25 4.39 -41.69
C VAL A 339 15.04 4.20 -40.80
N PHE A 340 14.86 2.98 -40.24
CA PHE A 340 13.80 2.72 -39.29
C PHE A 340 14.18 3.21 -37.88
N ILE A 341 13.31 4.01 -37.29
CA ILE A 341 13.44 4.51 -35.92
C ILE A 341 12.48 3.77 -34.99
N SER A 342 11.20 4.10 -35.05
CA SER A 342 10.14 3.48 -34.25
C SER A 342 8.76 4.01 -34.66
N THR A 343 7.78 3.12 -34.72
CA THR A 343 6.37 3.51 -34.89
C THR A 343 5.80 4.21 -33.65
N ALA A 344 6.46 4.11 -32.49
CA ALA A 344 6.05 4.79 -31.25
C ALA A 344 6.12 6.32 -31.38
N VAL A 345 7.03 6.84 -32.20
CA VAL A 345 7.24 8.27 -32.46
C VAL A 345 6.80 8.68 -33.87
N ALA A 346 5.96 7.89 -34.53
CA ALA A 346 5.41 8.22 -35.83
C ALA A 346 4.68 9.59 -35.81
N GLY A 347 4.92 10.41 -36.84
CA GLY A 347 4.40 11.77 -36.97
C GLY A 347 5.13 12.82 -36.12
N ARG A 348 6.09 12.43 -35.27
CA ARG A 348 6.83 13.32 -34.38
C ARG A 348 8.20 13.71 -34.93
N VAL A 349 8.74 14.80 -34.43
CA VAL A 349 10.09 15.28 -34.79
C VAL A 349 11.08 14.68 -33.81
N ILE A 350 12.19 14.14 -34.32
CA ILE A 350 13.31 13.62 -33.55
C ILE A 350 14.58 14.40 -33.86
N GLY A 351 15.52 14.43 -32.91
CA GLY A 351 16.86 14.96 -33.08
C GLY A 351 17.86 13.83 -33.36
N LEU A 352 18.81 14.10 -34.23
CA LEU A 352 19.86 13.20 -34.66
C LEU A 352 21.20 13.84 -34.40
N GLU A 353 21.93 13.31 -33.44
CA GLU A 353 23.31 13.68 -33.15
C GLU A 353 24.25 12.87 -34.01
N HIS A 354 25.07 13.53 -34.85
CA HIS A 354 26.10 12.84 -35.61
C HIS A 354 27.22 12.40 -34.67
N LEU A 355 27.57 11.13 -34.67
CA LEU A 355 28.64 10.59 -33.85
C LEU A 355 29.95 10.49 -34.64
N ARG A 356 29.98 9.57 -35.60
CA ARG A 356 31.14 9.36 -36.50
C ARG A 356 30.68 8.59 -37.73
N GLY A 357 31.31 8.86 -38.87
CA GLY A 357 31.02 8.16 -40.13
C GLY A 357 29.53 8.12 -40.45
N LEU A 358 28.95 6.94 -40.53
CA LEU A 358 27.54 6.72 -40.86
C LEU A 358 26.65 6.54 -39.61
N GLN A 359 27.21 6.73 -38.40
CA GLN A 359 26.51 6.52 -37.15
C GLN A 359 25.91 7.81 -36.58
N TRP A 360 24.64 7.71 -36.18
CA TRP A 360 23.86 8.80 -35.59
C TRP A 360 23.16 8.28 -34.32
N ARG A 361 23.09 9.13 -33.28
CA ARG A 361 22.27 8.85 -32.12
C ARG A 361 20.94 9.61 -32.25
N ALA A 362 19.84 8.87 -32.18
CA ALA A 362 18.51 9.42 -32.30
C ALA A 362 17.94 9.75 -30.91
N HIS A 363 17.27 10.91 -30.80
CA HIS A 363 16.65 11.36 -29.58
C HIS A 363 15.20 11.81 -29.81
N TYR A 364 14.33 11.48 -28.85
CA TYR A 364 13.00 12.07 -28.77
C TYR A 364 12.86 12.81 -27.46
N PHE A 365 12.87 14.17 -27.51
CA PHE A 365 13.14 15.02 -26.35
C PHE A 365 14.45 14.56 -25.66
N ARG A 366 14.35 14.18 -24.35
CA ARG A 366 15.50 13.66 -23.59
C ARG A 366 15.63 12.12 -23.66
N VAL A 367 14.72 11.45 -24.37
CA VAL A 367 14.75 9.99 -24.47
C VAL A 367 15.72 9.58 -25.55
N ASP A 368 16.75 8.84 -25.18
CA ASP A 368 17.69 8.21 -26.12
C ASP A 368 17.00 7.05 -26.85
N LEU A 369 16.90 7.15 -28.18
CA LEU A 369 16.35 6.12 -29.04
C LEU A 369 17.44 5.17 -29.56
N GLY A 370 18.69 5.37 -29.13
CA GLY A 370 19.83 4.57 -29.52
C GLY A 370 20.46 4.98 -30.84
N ILE A 371 21.50 4.24 -31.20
CA ILE A 371 22.30 4.50 -32.40
C ILE A 371 21.58 3.92 -33.63
N VAL A 372 21.57 4.71 -34.70
CA VAL A 372 21.14 4.32 -36.04
C VAL A 372 22.32 4.44 -36.99
N GLU A 373 22.43 3.54 -37.91
CA GLU A 373 23.50 3.50 -38.89
C GLU A 373 22.92 3.53 -40.30
N ILE A 374 23.51 4.34 -41.17
CA ILE A 374 23.16 4.42 -42.58
C ILE A 374 23.96 3.34 -43.29
N ALA A 375 23.35 2.61 -44.21
CA ALA A 375 24.08 1.65 -45.00
C ALA A 375 25.11 2.33 -45.91
N PRO A 376 26.34 1.84 -46.03
CA PRO A 376 27.28 2.36 -46.99
C PRO A 376 26.70 2.24 -48.38
N ARG A 377 26.77 3.29 -49.19
CA ARG A 377 26.36 3.17 -50.61
C ARG A 377 27.38 2.31 -51.31
N PRO A 378 26.94 1.31 -52.12
CA PRO A 378 27.84 0.65 -53.04
C PRO A 378 28.37 1.69 -54.04
N ASP A 379 29.67 1.70 -54.23
CA ASP A 379 30.35 2.53 -55.23
C ASP A 379 29.86 2.21 -56.64
#